data_dcd8545aad8db97f2ff4d71eba5bd3e2
#
_entry.id   dcd8545aad8db97f2ff4d71eba5bd3e2
#
_cell.length_a   1.000
_cell.length_b   1.000
_cell.length_c   1.000
_cell.angle_alpha   90.00
_cell.angle_beta   90.00
_cell.angle_gamma   90.00
#
_symmetry.space_group_name_H-M   'P 1'
#
loop_
_entity.id
_entity.type
_entity.pdbx_description
1 polymer ?
#
loop_
_entity_poly.entity_id
_entity_poly.type
_entity_poly.pdbx_seq_one_letter_code
_entity_poly.pdbx_strand_id
1 'polypeptide(L)'
;MKVILASGSPRRRELMEMLGIRCKVQASGAEEVVTSAEPEKVVEELSRLKCLDVAEITEGDAVVIGADTVVAFEGEILGKPKGIEHARSMMQQLQGRVHQVYTGVTIAVTEGDAKRVVSFCDRTDVEFYAMTEEEINGYLALCLLYTS
;
A
#
# COMPACT_ATOMS: atom_id res chain seq x y z
N MET A 1 19.58 14.13 8.82
CA MET A 1 18.78 13.88 7.60
C MET A 1 17.35 13.56 8.01
N LYS A 2 16.37 14.21 7.43
CA LYS A 2 14.96 13.96 7.71
C LYS A 2 14.42 12.79 6.93
N VAL A 3 13.46 12.08 7.51
CA VAL A 3 12.76 10.96 6.88
C VAL A 3 11.30 11.37 6.66
N ILE A 4 10.82 11.20 5.44
CA ILE A 4 9.45 11.55 5.07
C ILE A 4 8.76 10.31 4.52
N LEU A 5 7.60 10.00 5.08
CA LEU A 5 6.75 8.93 4.59
C LEU A 5 5.69 9.53 3.66
N ALA A 6 5.79 9.23 2.37
CA ALA A 6 4.89 9.73 1.34
C ALA A 6 3.62 8.86 1.28
N SER A 7 2.87 8.84 2.37
CA SER A 7 1.70 7.99 2.50
C SER A 7 0.69 8.59 3.46
N GLY A 8 -0.59 8.47 3.14
CA GLY A 8 -1.67 8.81 4.06
C GLY A 8 -2.10 7.64 4.95
N SER A 9 -1.44 6.49 4.87
CA SER A 9 -1.81 5.30 5.63
C SER A 9 -1.36 5.36 7.08
N PRO A 10 -2.29 5.36 8.06
CA PRO A 10 -1.92 5.34 9.48
C PRO A 10 -1.14 4.09 9.86
N ARG A 11 -1.41 2.97 9.22
CA ARG A 11 -0.74 1.70 9.50
C ARG A 11 0.74 1.74 9.14
N ARG A 12 1.10 2.36 8.02
CA ARG A 12 2.49 2.51 7.62
C ARG A 12 3.25 3.42 8.56
N ARG A 13 2.60 4.47 9.04
CA ARG A 13 3.14 5.35 10.06
C ARG A 13 3.43 4.59 11.35
N GLU A 14 2.49 3.76 11.79
CA GLU A 14 2.67 2.91 12.98
C GLU A 14 3.84 1.94 12.83
N LEU A 15 4.00 1.35 11.64
CA LEU A 15 5.12 0.45 11.37
C LEU A 15 6.47 1.16 11.49
N MET A 16 6.56 2.40 11.01
CA MET A 16 7.77 3.21 11.14
C MET A 16 8.08 3.51 12.60
N GLU A 17 7.05 3.84 13.38
CA GLU A 17 7.19 4.07 14.83
C GLU A 17 7.67 2.83 15.56
N MET A 18 7.14 1.65 15.21
CA MET A 18 7.57 0.38 15.78
C MET A 18 9.04 0.07 15.51
N LEU A 19 9.55 0.51 14.36
CA LEU A 19 10.96 0.37 14.00
C LEU A 19 11.85 1.43 14.64
N GLY A 20 11.28 2.35 15.41
CA GLY A 20 12.02 3.43 16.04
C GLY A 20 12.44 4.54 15.08
N ILE A 21 11.83 4.60 13.91
CA ILE A 21 12.14 5.61 12.90
C ILE A 21 11.17 6.77 13.02
N ARG A 22 11.70 7.95 13.29
CA ARG A 22 10.91 9.18 13.29
C ARG A 22 10.76 9.68 11.86
N CYS A 23 9.54 9.81 11.41
CA CYS A 23 9.27 10.34 10.08
C CYS A 23 8.16 11.39 10.11
N LYS A 24 8.23 12.30 9.16
CA LYS A 24 7.11 13.18 8.83
C LYS A 24 6.24 12.46 7.83
N VAL A 25 4.94 12.67 7.93
CA VAL A 25 3.98 12.09 6.97
C VAL A 25 3.54 13.20 6.02
N GLN A 26 3.67 12.93 4.74
CA GLN A 26 3.19 13.83 3.70
C GLN A 26 2.58 12.99 2.59
N ALA A 27 1.26 12.99 2.49
CA ALA A 27 0.57 12.24 1.45
C ALA A 27 0.88 12.82 0.07
N SER A 28 1.04 11.95 -0.92
CA SER A 28 1.19 12.34 -2.32
C SER A 28 -0.16 12.77 -2.87
N GLY A 29 -0.18 13.87 -3.62
CA GLY A 29 -1.33 14.33 -4.38
C GLY A 29 -1.29 13.91 -5.85
N ALA A 30 -0.31 13.11 -6.24
CA ALA A 30 -0.15 12.70 -7.62
C ALA A 30 -1.30 11.81 -8.09
N GLU A 31 -1.69 11.99 -9.36
CA GLU A 31 -2.68 11.13 -9.99
C GLU A 31 -2.10 9.74 -10.20
N GLU A 32 -2.82 8.72 -9.75
CA GLU A 32 -2.37 7.34 -9.89
C GLU A 32 -2.57 6.83 -11.31
N VAL A 33 -1.47 6.77 -12.06
CA VAL A 33 -1.46 6.26 -13.44
C VAL A 33 -0.57 5.03 -13.48
N VAL A 34 -1.10 3.93 -14.00
CA VAL A 34 -0.35 2.69 -14.17
C VAL A 34 -0.30 2.29 -15.63
N THR A 35 0.80 1.67 -16.04
CA THR A 35 1.02 1.22 -17.42
C THR A 35 0.99 -0.31 -17.53
N SER A 36 0.80 -1.01 -16.43
CA SER A 36 0.80 -2.47 -16.38
C SER A 36 -0.42 -2.99 -15.63
N ALA A 37 -0.79 -4.23 -15.89
CA ALA A 37 -1.78 -4.97 -15.11
C ALA A 37 -1.12 -6.03 -14.20
N GLU A 38 0.20 -6.18 -14.28
CA GLU A 38 0.93 -7.10 -13.39
C GLU A 38 1.07 -6.52 -12.00
N PRO A 39 0.61 -7.24 -10.94
CA PRO A 39 0.62 -6.69 -9.57
C PRO A 39 1.97 -6.14 -9.11
N GLU A 40 3.05 -6.85 -9.40
CA GLU A 40 4.40 -6.44 -9.03
C GLU A 40 4.78 -5.10 -9.64
N LYS A 41 4.49 -4.93 -10.93
CA LYS A 41 4.80 -3.69 -11.66
C LYS A 41 3.90 -2.54 -11.22
N VAL A 42 2.63 -2.83 -10.94
CA VAL A 42 1.69 -1.81 -10.48
C VAL A 42 2.15 -1.21 -9.15
N VAL A 43 2.50 -2.03 -8.17
CA VAL A 43 2.93 -1.52 -6.86
C VAL A 43 4.28 -0.82 -6.93
N GLU A 44 5.17 -1.24 -7.81
CA GLU A 44 6.43 -0.54 -8.04
C GLU A 44 6.18 0.84 -8.68
N GLU A 45 5.36 0.91 -9.72
CA GLU A 45 5.02 2.18 -10.37
C GLU A 45 4.33 3.15 -9.40
N LEU A 46 3.36 2.68 -8.64
CA LEU A 46 2.61 3.53 -7.71
C LEU A 46 3.47 3.98 -6.53
N SER A 47 4.29 3.10 -5.96
CA SER A 47 5.20 3.48 -4.88
C SER A 47 6.21 4.52 -5.36
N ARG A 48 6.72 4.35 -6.56
CA ARG A 48 7.66 5.28 -7.18
C ARG A 48 7.01 6.64 -7.44
N LEU A 49 5.81 6.64 -7.99
CA LEU A 49 5.04 7.86 -8.23
C LEU A 49 4.83 8.67 -6.96
N LYS A 50 4.37 8.01 -5.90
CA LYS A 50 4.14 8.64 -4.60
C LYS A 50 5.43 9.18 -3.98
N CYS A 51 6.48 8.39 -4.03
CA CYS A 51 7.78 8.76 -3.50
C CYS A 51 8.37 9.98 -4.21
N LEU A 52 8.40 9.95 -5.54
CA LEU A 52 9.01 11.01 -6.34
C LEU A 52 8.21 12.31 -6.29
N ASP A 53 6.88 12.22 -6.23
CA ASP A 53 6.02 13.38 -6.07
C ASP A 53 6.37 14.18 -4.81
N VAL A 54 6.56 13.50 -3.71
CA VAL A 54 6.94 14.14 -2.45
C VAL A 54 8.42 14.56 -2.44
N ALA A 55 9.29 13.74 -3.04
CA ALA A 55 10.71 14.06 -3.11
C ALA A 55 10.99 15.35 -3.90
N GLU A 56 10.23 15.60 -4.96
CA GLU A 56 10.39 16.81 -5.78
C GLU A 56 10.11 18.11 -5.03
N ILE A 57 9.20 18.08 -4.05
CA ILE A 57 8.85 19.26 -3.26
C ILE A 57 9.58 19.33 -1.92
N THR A 58 10.43 18.35 -1.64
CA THR A 58 11.18 18.30 -0.38
C THR A 58 12.51 19.04 -0.54
N GLU A 59 12.72 20.00 0.35
CA GLU A 59 13.95 20.79 0.37
C GLU A 59 14.98 20.16 1.30
N GLY A 60 16.24 20.21 0.88
CA GLY A 60 17.37 19.74 1.68
C GLY A 60 17.54 18.23 1.65
N ASP A 61 18.46 17.75 2.46
CA ASP A 61 18.78 16.34 2.55
C ASP A 61 17.63 15.57 3.21
N ALA A 62 17.19 14.51 2.56
CA ALA A 62 16.04 13.74 3.04
C ALA A 62 16.03 12.32 2.49
N VAL A 63 15.37 11.45 3.22
CA VAL A 63 14.96 10.12 2.76
C VAL A 63 13.44 10.15 2.61
N VAL A 64 12.94 9.91 1.41
CA VAL A 64 11.50 9.86 1.15
C VAL A 64 11.11 8.43 0.83
N ILE A 65 10.12 7.91 1.51
CA ILE A 65 9.65 6.54 1.35
C ILE A 65 8.21 6.56 0.83
N GLY A 66 8.00 5.96 -0.33
CA GLY A 66 6.68 5.74 -0.89
C GLY A 66 6.36 4.26 -0.89
N ALA A 67 5.11 3.92 -0.72
CA ALA A 67 4.67 2.53 -0.74
C ALA A 67 3.26 2.43 -1.31
N ASP A 68 2.97 1.27 -1.90
CA ASP A 68 1.64 0.92 -2.36
C ASP A 68 1.39 -0.56 -2.16
N THR A 69 0.14 -0.93 -1.91
CA THR A 69 -0.25 -2.31 -1.67
C THR A 69 -1.47 -2.65 -2.50
N VAL A 70 -1.44 -3.79 -3.17
CA VAL A 70 -2.59 -4.32 -3.89
C VAL A 70 -2.83 -5.77 -3.50
N VAL A 71 -4.09 -6.17 -3.55
CA VAL A 71 -4.52 -7.55 -3.38
C VAL A 71 -4.76 -8.14 -4.76
N ALA A 72 -4.25 -9.34 -4.99
CA ALA A 72 -4.46 -10.05 -6.25
C ALA A 72 -4.99 -11.45 -5.99
N PHE A 73 -5.89 -11.89 -6.84
CA PHE A 73 -6.44 -13.23 -6.79
C PHE A 73 -6.43 -13.82 -8.20
N GLU A 74 -5.81 -14.98 -8.35
CA GLU A 74 -5.63 -15.64 -9.64
C GLU A 74 -5.00 -14.73 -10.71
N GLY A 75 -4.04 -13.91 -10.27
CA GLY A 75 -3.31 -12.98 -11.14
C GLY A 75 -4.02 -11.67 -11.42
N GLU A 76 -5.26 -11.50 -10.98
CA GLU A 76 -6.01 -10.26 -11.17
C GLU A 76 -5.99 -9.39 -9.93
N ILE A 77 -5.74 -8.10 -10.13
CA ILE A 77 -5.76 -7.13 -9.05
C ILE A 77 -7.21 -6.87 -8.63
N LEU A 78 -7.46 -7.00 -7.34
CA LEU A 78 -8.75 -6.62 -6.76
C LEU A 78 -8.63 -5.20 -6.23
N GLY A 79 -9.44 -4.31 -6.75
CA GLY A 79 -9.49 -2.93 -6.29
C GLY A 79 -10.14 -2.80 -4.92
N LYS A 80 -10.15 -1.59 -4.38
CA LYS A 80 -10.85 -1.31 -3.14
C LYS A 80 -12.35 -1.53 -3.32
N PRO A 81 -13.04 -2.11 -2.31
CA PRO A 81 -14.49 -2.29 -2.40
C PRO A 81 -15.21 -0.96 -2.57
N LYS A 82 -16.19 -0.92 -3.46
CA LYS A 82 -17.00 0.26 -3.73
C LYS A 82 -18.20 0.41 -2.80
N GLY A 83 -18.33 -0.48 -1.83
CA GLY A 83 -19.41 -0.51 -0.87
C GLY A 83 -19.44 -1.84 -0.17
N ILE A 84 -20.38 -2.00 0.77
CA ILE A 84 -20.46 -3.20 1.60
C ILE A 84 -20.83 -4.46 0.80
N GLU A 85 -21.67 -4.34 -0.23
CA GLU A 85 -22.04 -5.47 -1.07
C GLU A 85 -20.85 -5.93 -1.92
N HIS A 86 -20.04 -5.00 -2.42
CA HIS A 86 -18.83 -5.32 -3.15
C HIS A 86 -17.80 -5.98 -2.22
N ALA A 87 -17.66 -5.47 -1.01
CA ALA A 87 -16.77 -6.06 0.00
C ALA A 87 -17.19 -7.48 0.36
N ARG A 88 -18.50 -7.73 0.50
CA ARG A 88 -19.05 -9.07 0.76
C ARG A 88 -18.74 -10.03 -0.38
N SER A 89 -18.92 -9.59 -1.62
CA SER A 89 -18.61 -10.37 -2.81
C SER A 89 -17.13 -10.74 -2.87
N MET A 90 -16.25 -9.81 -2.55
CA MET A 90 -14.81 -10.07 -2.48
C MET A 90 -14.47 -11.10 -1.40
N MET A 91 -15.06 -10.99 -0.22
CA MET A 91 -14.84 -11.96 0.86
C MET A 91 -15.35 -13.35 0.48
N GLN A 92 -16.49 -13.45 -0.20
CA GLN A 92 -17.02 -14.71 -0.70
C GLN A 92 -16.07 -15.34 -1.72
N GLN A 93 -15.44 -14.53 -2.55
CA GLN A 93 -14.48 -14.98 -3.55
C GLN A 93 -13.18 -15.48 -2.91
N LEU A 94 -12.70 -14.81 -1.88
CA LEU A 94 -11.41 -15.10 -1.24
C LEU A 94 -11.49 -16.19 -0.16
N GLN A 95 -12.67 -16.39 0.44
CA GLN A 95 -12.80 -17.33 1.53
C GLN A 95 -12.42 -18.76 1.13
N GLY A 96 -11.72 -19.45 2.00
CA GLY A 96 -11.25 -20.82 1.76
C GLY A 96 -10.19 -20.96 0.68
N ARG A 97 -9.58 -19.86 0.23
CA ARG A 97 -8.62 -19.85 -0.87
C ARG A 97 -7.38 -19.06 -0.54
N VAL A 98 -6.37 -19.19 -1.38
CA VAL A 98 -5.13 -18.43 -1.27
C VAL A 98 -5.19 -17.25 -2.25
N HIS A 99 -4.86 -16.06 -1.75
CA HIS A 99 -4.66 -14.88 -2.58
C HIS A 99 -3.30 -14.25 -2.27
N GLN A 100 -2.91 -13.23 -2.99
CA GLN A 100 -1.63 -12.58 -2.83
C GLN A 100 -1.80 -11.12 -2.43
N VAL A 101 -0.89 -10.66 -1.59
CA VAL A 101 -0.75 -9.24 -1.26
C VAL A 101 0.61 -8.79 -1.74
N TYR A 102 0.64 -7.80 -2.60
CA TYR A 102 1.87 -7.22 -3.13
C TYR A 102 2.05 -5.83 -2.53
N THR A 103 3.25 -5.58 -2.05
CA THR A 103 3.63 -4.25 -1.55
C THR A 103 4.85 -3.77 -2.30
N GLY A 104 4.74 -2.64 -2.94
CA GLY A 104 5.86 -1.95 -3.56
C GLY A 104 6.37 -0.87 -2.62
N VAL A 105 7.68 -0.71 -2.57
CA VAL A 105 8.34 0.33 -1.77
C VAL A 105 9.36 1.01 -2.65
N THR A 106 9.35 2.34 -2.62
CA THR A 106 10.36 3.16 -3.29
C THR A 106 10.98 4.10 -2.27
N ILE A 107 12.30 4.14 -2.26
CA ILE A 107 13.07 5.00 -1.37
C ILE A 107 13.90 5.95 -2.23
N ALA A 108 13.73 7.24 -2.01
CA ALA A 108 14.54 8.27 -2.65
C ALA A 108 15.39 8.95 -1.58
N VAL A 109 16.68 8.95 -1.78
CA VAL A 109 17.64 9.61 -0.89
C VAL A 109 18.24 10.80 -1.63
N THR A 110 18.10 11.97 -1.05
CA THR A 110 18.73 13.20 -1.54
C THR A 110 19.79 13.63 -0.54
N GLU A 111 21.02 13.77 -1.00
CA GLU A 111 22.14 14.23 -0.17
C GLU A 111 22.99 15.18 -1.01
N GLY A 112 22.94 16.48 -0.68
CA GLY A 112 23.53 17.51 -1.53
C GLY A 112 22.94 17.50 -2.92
N ASP A 113 23.78 17.34 -3.93
CA ASP A 113 23.38 17.23 -5.34
C ASP A 113 23.13 15.78 -5.77
N ALA A 114 23.44 14.81 -4.90
CA ALA A 114 23.25 13.40 -5.21
C ALA A 114 21.83 12.95 -4.92
N LYS A 115 21.26 12.15 -5.83
CA LYS A 115 19.94 11.57 -5.67
C LYS A 115 20.01 10.09 -6.04
N ARG A 116 19.50 9.24 -5.15
CA ARG A 116 19.38 7.80 -5.39
C ARG A 116 17.95 7.37 -5.21
N VAL A 117 17.49 6.52 -6.12
CA VAL A 117 16.13 5.97 -6.05
C VAL A 117 16.21 4.46 -6.18
N VAL A 118 15.60 3.77 -5.24
CA VAL A 118 15.53 2.30 -5.24
C VAL A 118 14.07 1.89 -5.08
N SER A 119 13.65 0.93 -5.88
CA SER A 119 12.30 0.36 -5.78
C SER A 119 12.40 -1.16 -5.63
N PHE A 120 11.53 -1.72 -4.83
CA PHE A 120 11.41 -3.17 -4.66
C PHE A 120 9.97 -3.56 -4.38
N CYS A 121 9.67 -4.84 -4.54
CA CYS A 121 8.36 -5.40 -4.32
C CYS A 121 8.45 -6.62 -3.41
N ASP A 122 7.50 -6.76 -2.52
CA ASP A 122 7.33 -7.95 -1.69
C ASP A 122 5.96 -8.57 -1.96
N ARG A 123 5.91 -9.91 -1.97
CA ARG A 123 4.69 -10.67 -2.15
C ARG A 123 4.45 -11.57 -0.96
N THR A 124 3.24 -11.57 -0.46
CA THR A 124 2.79 -12.46 0.61
C THR A 124 1.60 -13.27 0.12
N ASP A 125 1.67 -14.60 0.27
CA ASP A 125 0.54 -15.46 0.05
C ASP A 125 -0.31 -15.50 1.32
N VAL A 126 -1.60 -15.27 1.17
CA VAL A 126 -2.54 -15.22 2.29
C VAL A 126 -3.62 -16.27 2.05
N GLU A 127 -3.78 -17.17 3.01
CA GLU A 127 -4.82 -18.18 2.97
C GLU A 127 -5.93 -17.79 3.94
N PHE A 128 -7.14 -17.66 3.43
CA PHE A 128 -8.31 -17.46 4.27
C PHE A 128 -8.96 -18.79 4.58
N TYR A 129 -9.39 -18.96 5.82
CA TYR A 129 -10.24 -20.08 6.18
C TYR A 129 -11.60 -19.95 5.50
N ALA A 130 -12.27 -21.09 5.29
CA ALA A 130 -13.65 -21.07 4.83
C ALA A 130 -14.50 -20.31 5.84
N MET A 131 -15.34 -19.40 5.37
CA MET A 131 -16.20 -18.59 6.22
C MET A 131 -17.67 -18.74 5.82
N THR A 132 -18.54 -18.78 6.82
CA THR A 132 -19.99 -18.69 6.60
C THR A 132 -20.38 -17.25 6.27
N GLU A 133 -21.57 -17.06 5.72
CA GLU A 133 -22.09 -15.70 5.48
C GLU A 133 -22.15 -14.88 6.77
N GLU A 134 -22.50 -15.51 7.87
CA GLU A 134 -22.55 -14.85 9.18
C GLU A 134 -21.19 -14.37 9.62
N GLU A 135 -20.15 -15.17 9.43
CA GLU A 135 -18.77 -14.79 9.74
C GLU A 135 -18.30 -13.65 8.84
N ILE A 136 -18.62 -13.70 7.55
CA ILE A 136 -18.29 -12.62 6.61
C ILE A 136 -18.96 -11.33 7.03
N ASN A 137 -20.26 -11.37 7.37
CA ASN A 137 -20.98 -10.19 7.81
C ASN A 137 -20.42 -9.62 9.12
N GLY A 138 -20.03 -10.48 10.05
CA GLY A 138 -19.37 -10.05 11.29
C GLY A 138 -18.03 -9.36 11.05
N TYR A 139 -17.23 -9.90 10.16
CA TYR A 139 -15.95 -9.30 9.78
C TYR A 139 -16.13 -7.93 9.14
N LEU A 140 -17.07 -7.82 8.20
CA LEU A 140 -17.35 -6.55 7.52
C LEU A 140 -17.85 -5.47 8.48
N ALA A 141 -18.66 -5.85 9.47
CA ALA A 141 -19.13 -4.92 10.50
C ALA A 141 -17.95 -4.37 11.32
N LEU A 142 -16.98 -5.21 11.68
CA LEU A 142 -15.77 -4.79 12.37
C LEU A 142 -14.93 -3.84 11.51
N CYS A 143 -14.77 -4.14 10.24
CA CYS A 143 -14.03 -3.28 9.31
C CYS A 143 -14.65 -1.88 9.21
N LEU A 144 -15.96 -1.79 9.16
CA LEU A 144 -16.68 -0.50 9.11
C LEU A 144 -16.46 0.33 10.37
N LEU A 145 -16.37 -0.31 11.53
CA LEU A 145 -16.10 0.39 12.79
C LEU A 145 -14.69 0.98 12.85
N TYR A 146 -13.71 0.34 12.22
CA TYR A 146 -12.31 0.77 12.28
C TYR A 146 -11.88 1.64 11.11
N THR A 147 -12.64 1.69 10.02
CA THR A 147 -12.25 2.41 8.81
C THR A 147 -13.11 3.65 8.53
N SER A 148 -14.13 3.85 9.28
CA SER A 148 -15.03 5.03 9.14
C SER A 148 -14.50 6.26 9.85
#